data_32558c167e54c46829625e7b15c04101
#
_entry.id   32558c167e54c46829625e7b15c04101
#
_cell.length_a   1.000
_cell.length_b   1.000
_cell.length_c   1.000
_cell.angle_alpha   90.00
_cell.angle_beta   90.00
_cell.angle_gamma   90.00
#
_symmetry.space_group_name_H-M   'P 1'
#
loop_
_entity.id
_entity.type
_entity.pdbx_description
1 polymer ?
#
loop_
_entity_poly.entity_id
_entity_poly.type
_entity_poly.pdbx_seq_one_letter_code
_entity_poly.pdbx_strand_id
1 'polypeptide(L)'
;IHRKVIGVAHLMFHLPPNDKSLKVIHGDGIPFMKEHPESTDILMIDAFDPDGIPRNFRSLSFFDLCKSTLRTNGIFVMNIWASDPHYDLYIDRMRRVFEGLILVIPTGKPGNQIVLGFHDIPKELDVKTLRAKAKLLEKTYGLEFLSFFNQLMLHNHQASSMITFDQ
;
A
#
# COMPACT_ATOMS: atom_id res chain seq x y z
N ILE A 1 0.74 -16.16 -12.31
CA ILE A 1 1.19 -15.05 -13.16
C ILE A 1 1.42 -15.57 -14.56
N HIS A 2 0.73 -14.97 -15.56
CA HIS A 2 0.84 -15.41 -16.95
C HIS A 2 1.99 -14.70 -17.66
N ARG A 3 2.98 -15.44 -18.11
CA ARG A 3 4.12 -14.94 -18.90
C ARG A 3 3.68 -14.10 -20.12
N LYS A 4 2.52 -14.44 -20.71
CA LYS A 4 1.91 -13.69 -21.81
C LYS A 4 1.55 -12.25 -21.45
N VAL A 5 1.18 -11.96 -20.19
CA VAL A 5 0.86 -10.60 -19.72
C VAL A 5 2.09 -9.70 -19.81
N ILE A 6 3.27 -10.21 -19.45
CA ILE A 6 4.53 -9.45 -19.56
C ILE A 6 4.83 -9.12 -21.04
N GLY A 7 4.62 -10.10 -21.93
CA GLY A 7 4.80 -9.87 -23.37
C GLY A 7 3.84 -8.82 -23.93
N VAL A 8 2.57 -8.86 -23.53
CA VAL A 8 1.57 -7.85 -23.92
C VAL A 8 1.94 -6.48 -23.35
N ALA A 9 2.41 -6.42 -22.09
CA ALA A 9 2.84 -5.16 -21.48
C ALA A 9 3.97 -4.49 -22.27
N HIS A 10 4.97 -5.25 -22.72
CA HIS A 10 6.03 -4.71 -23.59
C HIS A 10 5.51 -4.26 -24.94
N LEU A 11 4.65 -5.08 -25.60
CA LEU A 11 4.17 -4.82 -26.95
C LEU A 11 3.15 -3.67 -27.03
N MET A 12 2.19 -3.65 -26.12
CA MET A 12 1.00 -2.81 -26.21
C MET A 12 1.03 -1.61 -25.25
N PHE A 13 1.77 -1.72 -24.14
CA PHE A 13 1.81 -0.70 -23.09
C PHE A 13 3.19 -0.07 -22.92
N HIS A 14 4.09 -0.32 -23.86
CA HIS A 14 5.44 0.25 -23.87
C HIS A 14 6.23 0.02 -22.57
N LEU A 15 6.00 -1.13 -21.90
CA LEU A 15 6.80 -1.50 -20.73
C LEU A 15 8.28 -1.57 -21.15
N PRO A 16 9.18 -0.77 -20.53
CA PRO A 16 10.58 -0.78 -20.91
C PRO A 16 11.25 -2.15 -20.66
N PRO A 17 12.33 -2.46 -21.35
CA PRO A 17 13.14 -3.62 -21.00
C PRO A 17 13.76 -3.46 -19.62
N ASN A 18 14.12 -4.60 -19.00
CA ASN A 18 14.81 -4.59 -17.71
C ASN A 18 16.13 -3.83 -17.80
N ASP A 19 16.36 -2.96 -16.82
CA ASP A 19 17.61 -2.22 -16.65
C ASP A 19 17.98 -2.11 -15.14
N LYS A 20 18.85 -1.17 -14.78
CA LYS A 20 19.23 -0.93 -13.39
C LYS A 20 18.11 -0.34 -12.52
N SER A 21 17.11 0.32 -13.14
CA SER A 21 15.99 0.99 -12.46
C SER A 21 14.70 0.21 -12.52
N LEU A 22 14.54 -0.73 -13.48
CA LEU A 22 13.35 -1.55 -13.64
C LEU A 22 13.73 -3.01 -13.83
N LYS A 23 13.16 -3.89 -12.99
CA LYS A 23 13.27 -5.35 -13.13
C LYS A 23 11.89 -5.98 -13.11
N VAL A 24 11.47 -6.52 -14.25
CA VAL A 24 10.23 -7.30 -14.36
C VAL A 24 10.57 -8.77 -14.18
N ILE A 25 10.05 -9.36 -13.10
CA ILE A 25 10.32 -10.74 -12.73
C ILE A 25 9.06 -11.58 -12.91
N HIS A 26 9.16 -12.68 -13.66
CA HIS A 26 8.09 -13.64 -13.76
C HIS A 26 8.23 -14.69 -12.65
N GLY A 27 7.37 -14.60 -11.63
CA GLY A 27 7.42 -15.53 -10.50
C GLY A 27 6.24 -15.34 -9.54
N ASP A 28 6.22 -16.14 -8.50
CA ASP A 28 5.34 -15.94 -7.34
C ASP A 28 6.01 -14.97 -6.38
N GLY A 29 5.28 -13.93 -5.97
CA GLY A 29 5.78 -12.90 -5.06
C GLY A 29 6.07 -13.42 -3.64
N ILE A 30 5.34 -14.46 -3.17
CA ILE A 30 5.52 -14.98 -1.80
C ILE A 30 6.91 -15.62 -1.61
N PRO A 31 7.37 -16.56 -2.43
CA PRO A 31 8.75 -17.04 -2.35
C PRO A 31 9.78 -15.94 -2.52
N PHE A 32 9.55 -15.03 -3.48
CA PHE A 32 10.46 -13.90 -3.69
C PHE A 32 10.64 -13.05 -2.44
N MET A 33 9.54 -12.67 -1.76
CA MET A 33 9.60 -11.90 -0.52
C MET A 33 10.32 -12.64 0.60
N LYS A 34 10.11 -13.97 0.73
CA LYS A 34 10.80 -14.80 1.73
C LYS A 34 12.32 -14.81 1.58
N GLU A 35 12.80 -14.71 0.35
CA GLU A 35 14.22 -14.68 0.03
C GLU A 35 14.84 -13.27 0.15
N HIS A 36 13.99 -12.23 0.33
CA HIS A 36 14.42 -10.84 0.32
C HIS A 36 13.84 -10.05 1.54
N PRO A 37 14.16 -10.43 2.79
CA PRO A 37 13.77 -9.64 3.96
C PRO A 37 14.51 -8.29 3.95
N GLU A 38 13.89 -7.27 4.54
CA GLU A 38 14.45 -5.92 4.69
C GLU A 38 15.05 -5.32 3.39
N SER A 39 14.40 -5.63 2.26
CA SER A 39 14.95 -5.34 0.93
C SER A 39 14.31 -4.14 0.23
N THR A 40 13.14 -3.67 0.69
CA THR A 40 12.38 -2.63 0.00
C THR A 40 11.92 -1.51 0.93
N ASP A 41 11.86 -0.30 0.40
CA ASP A 41 11.34 0.87 1.11
C ASP A 41 9.82 1.02 0.90
N ILE A 42 9.30 0.53 -0.24
CA ILE A 42 7.85 0.53 -0.54
C ILE A 42 7.50 -0.83 -1.14
N LEU A 43 6.56 -1.54 -0.51
CA LEU A 43 5.98 -2.78 -1.02
C LEU A 43 4.54 -2.54 -1.44
N MET A 44 4.25 -2.63 -2.73
CA MET A 44 2.91 -2.43 -3.28
C MET A 44 2.29 -3.76 -3.69
N ILE A 45 1.09 -4.06 -3.17
CA ILE A 45 0.31 -5.25 -3.53
C ILE A 45 -0.97 -4.80 -4.24
N ASP A 46 -1.06 -5.14 -5.52
CA ASP A 46 -2.24 -4.97 -6.37
C ASP A 46 -2.50 -6.29 -7.08
N ALA A 47 -3.04 -7.26 -6.35
CA ALA A 47 -3.22 -8.61 -6.82
C ALA A 47 -4.65 -9.09 -6.56
N PHE A 48 -5.35 -9.39 -7.65
CA PHE A 48 -6.71 -9.91 -7.62
C PHE A 48 -6.82 -11.18 -8.48
N ASP A 49 -7.67 -12.07 -8.05
CA ASP A 49 -8.23 -13.15 -8.84
C ASP A 49 -9.74 -12.86 -9.12
N PRO A 50 -10.45 -13.70 -9.87
CA PRO A 50 -11.88 -13.50 -10.12
C PRO A 50 -12.75 -13.42 -8.86
N ASP A 51 -12.28 -13.98 -7.74
CA ASP A 51 -12.98 -14.02 -6.47
C ASP A 51 -12.50 -12.90 -5.49
N GLY A 52 -11.68 -11.95 -5.94
CA GLY A 52 -11.14 -10.85 -5.14
C GLY A 52 -9.67 -11.03 -4.77
N ILE A 53 -9.30 -10.76 -3.52
CA ILE A 53 -7.92 -10.97 -3.05
C ILE A 53 -7.64 -12.48 -2.95
N PRO A 54 -6.54 -13.00 -3.51
CA PRO A 54 -6.18 -14.41 -3.42
C PRO A 54 -6.09 -14.92 -1.98
N ARG A 55 -6.55 -16.16 -1.73
CA ARG A 55 -6.65 -16.72 -0.36
C ARG A 55 -5.35 -16.66 0.44
N ASN A 56 -4.21 -16.93 -0.19
CA ASN A 56 -2.89 -16.87 0.43
C ASN A 56 -2.46 -15.44 0.79
N PHE A 57 -3.07 -14.40 0.21
CA PHE A 57 -2.80 -12.99 0.51
C PHE A 57 -3.71 -12.42 1.62
N ARG A 58 -4.55 -13.26 2.21
CA ARG A 58 -5.51 -12.86 3.26
C ARG A 58 -5.02 -13.19 4.68
N SER A 59 -3.94 -13.98 4.84
CA SER A 59 -3.50 -14.52 6.12
C SER A 59 -2.66 -13.54 6.93
N LEU A 60 -2.64 -13.69 8.26
CA LEU A 60 -1.71 -12.96 9.13
C LEU A 60 -0.27 -13.19 8.68
N SER A 61 0.10 -14.45 8.41
CA SER A 61 1.46 -14.80 7.97
C SER A 61 1.87 -14.15 6.65
N PHE A 62 0.92 -13.82 5.77
CA PHE A 62 1.20 -13.04 4.57
C PHE A 62 1.53 -11.59 4.93
N PHE A 63 0.75 -10.95 5.80
CA PHE A 63 1.02 -9.58 6.21
C PHE A 63 2.31 -9.48 7.04
N ASP A 64 2.61 -10.47 7.89
CA ASP A 64 3.90 -10.57 8.59
C ASP A 64 5.07 -10.65 7.59
N LEU A 65 4.92 -11.45 6.52
CA LEU A 65 5.90 -11.53 5.45
C LEU A 65 6.06 -10.18 4.73
N CYS A 66 4.96 -9.49 4.44
CA CYS A 66 5.02 -8.15 3.84
C CYS A 66 5.78 -7.18 4.75
N LYS A 67 5.50 -7.17 6.06
CA LYS A 67 6.20 -6.32 7.02
C LYS A 67 7.69 -6.66 7.08
N SER A 68 8.05 -7.95 7.14
CA SER A 68 9.44 -8.40 7.19
C SER A 68 10.25 -8.11 5.91
N THR A 69 9.58 -7.89 4.78
CA THR A 69 10.22 -7.49 3.52
C THR A 69 10.59 -6.01 3.51
N LEU A 70 9.91 -5.19 4.33
CA LEU A 70 10.16 -3.77 4.43
C LEU A 70 11.41 -3.48 5.27
N ARG A 71 12.17 -2.47 4.85
CA ARG A 71 13.17 -1.83 5.69
C ARG A 71 12.53 -1.00 6.80
N THR A 72 13.30 -0.62 7.79
CA THR A 72 12.90 0.40 8.77
C THR A 72 12.38 1.66 8.07
N ASN A 73 11.27 2.21 8.55
CA ASN A 73 10.49 3.29 7.92
C ASN A 73 9.88 2.92 6.55
N GLY A 74 9.83 1.65 6.20
CA GLY A 74 9.21 1.18 4.96
C GLY A 74 7.69 1.26 4.99
N ILE A 75 7.09 1.32 3.80
CA ILE A 75 5.65 1.49 3.61
C ILE A 75 5.09 0.30 2.83
N PHE A 76 4.12 -0.38 3.42
CA PHE A 76 3.26 -1.34 2.76
C PHE A 76 2.07 -0.61 2.14
N VAL A 77 1.70 -0.96 0.91
CA VAL A 77 0.56 -0.39 0.19
C VAL A 77 -0.27 -1.52 -0.40
N MET A 78 -1.56 -1.56 -0.11
CA MET A 78 -2.46 -2.56 -0.68
C MET A 78 -3.74 -1.93 -1.21
N ASN A 79 -4.11 -2.30 -2.44
CA ASN A 79 -5.42 -1.98 -3.01
C ASN A 79 -6.43 -3.05 -2.58
N ILE A 80 -7.55 -2.63 -1.98
CA ILE A 80 -8.61 -3.51 -1.48
C ILE A 80 -9.97 -3.03 -1.99
N TRP A 81 -10.85 -3.94 -2.34
CA TRP A 81 -12.24 -3.61 -2.61
C TRP A 81 -13.00 -3.41 -1.29
N ALA A 82 -13.58 -2.22 -1.10
CA ALA A 82 -14.38 -1.91 0.08
C ALA A 82 -15.64 -2.79 0.19
N SER A 83 -16.10 -3.35 -0.94
CA SER A 83 -17.25 -4.28 -1.01
C SER A 83 -16.87 -5.74 -0.80
N ASP A 84 -15.59 -6.07 -0.57
CA ASP A 84 -15.18 -7.45 -0.28
C ASP A 84 -15.79 -7.89 1.07
N PRO A 85 -16.50 -9.03 1.14
CA PRO A 85 -17.11 -9.51 2.39
C PRO A 85 -16.12 -9.72 3.54
N HIS A 86 -14.83 -9.81 3.25
CA HIS A 86 -13.77 -10.01 4.24
C HIS A 86 -12.96 -8.72 4.48
N TYR A 87 -13.43 -7.58 4.01
CA TYR A 87 -12.71 -6.30 4.13
C TYR A 87 -12.26 -6.02 5.57
N ASP A 88 -13.18 -6.08 6.54
CA ASP A 88 -12.87 -5.82 7.94
C ASP A 88 -11.83 -6.80 8.51
N LEU A 89 -11.87 -8.06 8.07
CA LEU A 89 -10.89 -9.06 8.45
C LEU A 89 -9.48 -8.71 7.94
N TYR A 90 -9.37 -8.15 6.72
CA TYR A 90 -8.07 -7.73 6.19
C TYR A 90 -7.53 -6.54 6.96
N ILE A 91 -8.37 -5.55 7.23
CA ILE A 91 -8.02 -4.36 8.02
C ILE A 91 -7.56 -4.77 9.43
N ASP A 92 -8.33 -5.65 10.11
CA ASP A 92 -7.94 -6.15 11.43
C ASP A 92 -6.58 -6.85 11.42
N ARG A 93 -6.35 -7.73 10.45
CA ARG A 93 -5.06 -8.43 10.32
C ARG A 93 -3.90 -7.49 10.05
N MET A 94 -4.07 -6.50 9.16
CA MET A 94 -3.07 -5.49 8.91
C MET A 94 -2.81 -4.64 10.15
N ARG A 95 -3.87 -4.21 10.85
CA ARG A 95 -3.75 -3.45 12.11
C ARG A 95 -2.92 -4.21 13.15
N ARG A 96 -3.16 -5.51 13.31
CA ARG A 96 -2.38 -6.36 14.21
C ARG A 96 -0.91 -6.46 13.82
N VAL A 97 -0.62 -6.73 12.56
CA VAL A 97 0.76 -6.91 12.06
C VAL A 97 1.56 -5.61 12.10
N PHE A 98 0.94 -4.51 11.71
CA PHE A 98 1.58 -3.18 11.70
C PHE A 98 1.40 -2.41 13.03
N GLU A 99 0.93 -3.09 14.11
CA GLU A 99 0.84 -2.54 15.47
C GLU A 99 -0.01 -1.25 15.54
N GLY A 100 -1.10 -1.22 14.79
CA GLY A 100 -1.98 -0.07 14.63
C GLY A 100 -1.48 0.96 13.62
N LEU A 101 -0.24 0.90 13.16
CA LEU A 101 0.35 1.86 12.20
C LEU A 101 -0.20 1.65 10.79
N ILE A 102 -1.51 1.84 10.61
CA ILE A 102 -2.17 1.78 9.30
C ILE A 102 -3.01 3.03 9.04
N LEU A 103 -3.12 3.40 7.77
CA LEU A 103 -4.01 4.44 7.29
C LEU A 103 -4.83 3.92 6.11
N VAL A 104 -6.08 4.37 6.02
CA VAL A 104 -6.99 4.01 4.92
C VAL A 104 -7.30 5.25 4.10
N ILE A 105 -7.14 5.15 2.78
CA ILE A 105 -7.41 6.24 1.83
C ILE A 105 -8.43 5.74 0.80
N PRO A 106 -9.69 6.18 0.86
CA PRO A 106 -10.66 5.91 -0.19
C PRO A 106 -10.25 6.58 -1.51
N THR A 107 -10.46 5.89 -2.62
CA THR A 107 -10.11 6.43 -3.95
C THR A 107 -11.15 7.40 -4.52
N GLY A 108 -12.16 7.79 -3.74
CA GLY A 108 -13.25 8.69 -4.17
C GLY A 108 -14.29 8.05 -5.09
N LYS A 109 -14.12 6.79 -5.50
CA LYS A 109 -15.09 5.99 -6.25
C LYS A 109 -15.58 4.84 -5.39
N PRO A 110 -16.88 4.43 -5.48
CA PRO A 110 -17.32 3.22 -4.82
C PRO A 110 -16.45 2.04 -5.28
N GLY A 111 -15.85 1.33 -4.36
CA GLY A 111 -15.18 0.07 -4.64
C GLY A 111 -13.77 -0.06 -4.10
N ASN A 112 -12.87 0.89 -4.31
CA ASN A 112 -11.47 0.71 -3.94
C ASN A 112 -11.04 1.57 -2.75
N GLN A 113 -10.20 0.99 -1.90
CA GLN A 113 -9.49 1.69 -0.84
C GLN A 113 -8.01 1.31 -0.88
N ILE A 114 -7.17 2.30 -0.67
CA ILE A 114 -5.72 2.07 -0.50
C ILE A 114 -5.44 2.02 0.99
N VAL A 115 -4.88 0.90 1.43
CA VAL A 115 -4.43 0.74 2.81
C VAL A 115 -2.92 0.87 2.85
N LEU A 116 -2.45 1.76 3.71
CA LEU A 116 -1.04 1.95 4.01
C LEU A 116 -0.73 1.30 5.35
N GLY A 117 0.32 0.48 5.41
CA GLY A 117 0.90 -0.04 6.64
C GLY A 117 2.33 0.46 6.78
N PHE A 118 2.73 0.86 7.97
CA PHE A 118 4.05 1.47 8.19
C PHE A 118 4.89 0.60 9.10
N HIS A 119 6.15 0.45 8.74
CA HIS A 119 7.14 -0.26 9.54
C HIS A 119 8.01 0.75 10.29
N ASP A 120 7.82 0.82 11.61
CA ASP A 120 8.65 1.61 12.54
C ASP A 120 8.69 3.12 12.25
N ILE A 121 7.50 3.75 12.21
CA ILE A 121 7.38 5.21 12.12
C ILE A 121 6.84 5.80 13.44
N PRO A 122 6.97 7.12 13.68
CA PRO A 122 6.31 7.78 14.81
C PRO A 122 4.80 7.54 14.80
N LYS A 123 4.23 7.26 15.98
CA LYS A 123 2.79 7.01 16.15
C LYS A 123 1.91 8.25 15.95
N GLU A 124 2.52 9.40 15.80
CA GLU A 124 1.82 10.68 15.61
C GLU A 124 2.40 11.43 14.41
N LEU A 125 1.53 11.94 13.56
CA LEU A 125 1.89 12.73 12.40
C LEU A 125 1.25 14.12 12.51
N ASP A 126 2.07 15.18 12.44
CA ASP A 126 1.59 16.55 12.48
C ASP A 126 0.82 16.93 11.20
N VAL A 127 -0.46 17.24 11.38
CA VAL A 127 -1.40 17.56 10.29
C VAL A 127 -0.96 18.79 9.51
N LYS A 128 -0.43 19.81 10.18
CA LYS A 128 0.00 21.07 9.51
C LYS A 128 1.18 20.79 8.59
N THR A 129 2.15 20.03 9.06
CA THR A 129 3.32 19.62 8.28
C THR A 129 2.92 18.76 7.08
N LEU A 130 2.03 17.79 7.28
CA LEU A 130 1.52 16.94 6.17
C LEU A 130 0.78 17.76 5.13
N ARG A 131 -0.09 18.70 5.56
CA ARG A 131 -0.82 19.59 4.65
C ARG A 131 0.11 20.49 3.84
N ALA A 132 1.12 21.08 4.50
CA ALA A 132 2.11 21.93 3.83
C ALA A 132 2.89 21.12 2.78
N LYS A 133 3.26 19.88 3.10
CA LYS A 133 3.94 18.95 2.18
C LYS A 133 3.05 18.55 1.00
N ALA A 134 1.77 18.24 1.25
CA ALA A 134 0.80 17.95 0.20
C ALA A 134 0.67 19.13 -0.78
N LYS A 135 0.54 20.37 -0.28
CA LYS A 135 0.48 21.57 -1.11
C LYS A 135 1.74 21.79 -1.95
N LEU A 136 2.91 21.52 -1.37
CA LEU A 136 4.19 21.64 -2.10
C LEU A 136 4.27 20.56 -3.21
N LEU A 137 3.93 19.32 -2.91
CA LEU A 137 3.94 18.20 -3.87
C LEU A 137 2.94 18.44 -5.02
N GLU A 138 1.73 18.94 -4.70
CA GLU A 138 0.73 19.31 -5.72
C GLU A 138 1.29 20.35 -6.69
N LYS A 139 1.94 21.39 -6.17
CA LYS A 139 2.59 22.42 -7.02
C LYS A 139 3.74 21.85 -7.85
N THR A 140 4.49 20.89 -7.31
CA THR A 140 5.67 20.33 -7.97
C THR A 140 5.32 19.34 -9.06
N TYR A 141 4.31 18.49 -8.84
CA TYR A 141 4.01 17.36 -9.71
C TYR A 141 2.69 17.48 -10.48
N GLY A 142 1.84 18.48 -10.17
CA GLY A 142 0.54 18.66 -10.80
C GLY A 142 -0.47 17.56 -10.48
N LEU A 143 -0.29 16.86 -9.36
CA LEU A 143 -1.19 15.80 -8.87
C LEU A 143 -2.00 16.32 -7.68
N GLU A 144 -3.23 15.84 -7.49
CA GLU A 144 -4.20 16.31 -6.50
C GLU A 144 -3.86 15.90 -5.05
N PHE A 145 -2.65 16.20 -4.59
CA PHE A 145 -2.19 15.80 -3.23
C PHE A 145 -3.01 16.39 -2.10
N LEU A 146 -3.58 17.58 -2.27
CA LEU A 146 -4.49 18.16 -1.25
C LEU A 146 -5.81 17.40 -1.18
N SER A 147 -6.32 16.91 -2.30
CA SER A 147 -7.50 16.04 -2.33
C SER A 147 -7.21 14.72 -1.61
N PHE A 148 -6.09 14.07 -1.89
CA PHE A 148 -5.67 12.85 -1.19
C PHE A 148 -5.48 13.09 0.31
N PHE A 149 -4.86 14.20 0.70
CA PHE A 149 -4.72 14.59 2.09
C PHE A 149 -6.10 14.76 2.77
N ASN A 150 -7.05 15.41 2.13
CA ASN A 150 -8.40 15.58 2.69
C ASN A 150 -9.12 14.23 2.87
N GLN A 151 -8.99 13.30 1.92
CA GLN A 151 -9.52 11.94 2.05
C GLN A 151 -8.86 11.18 3.21
N LEU A 152 -7.55 11.30 3.35
CA LEU A 152 -6.81 10.75 4.49
C LEU A 152 -7.38 11.25 5.82
N MET A 153 -7.62 12.56 5.94
CA MET A 153 -8.12 13.20 7.15
C MET A 153 -9.56 12.78 7.49
N LEU A 154 -10.39 12.51 6.48
CA LEU A 154 -11.80 12.11 6.68
C LEU A 154 -11.96 10.68 7.22
N HIS A 155 -11.02 9.80 6.93
CA HIS A 155 -11.17 8.35 7.16
C HIS A 155 -10.23 7.79 8.22
N ASN A 156 -9.40 8.64 8.83
CA ASN A 156 -8.49 8.21 9.88
C ASN A 156 -8.64 9.08 11.12
N HIS A 157 -8.39 8.49 12.29
CA HIS A 157 -8.57 9.21 13.55
C HIS A 157 -7.66 10.42 13.67
N GLN A 158 -8.24 11.52 14.18
CA GLN A 158 -7.53 12.76 14.46
C GLN A 158 -7.68 13.10 15.93
N ALA A 159 -6.56 13.32 16.60
CA ALA A 159 -6.53 13.94 17.92
C ALA A 159 -6.00 15.36 17.77
N SER A 160 -6.91 16.35 17.82
CA SER A 160 -6.54 17.79 17.76
C SER A 160 -5.84 18.18 16.43
N SER A 161 -4.52 18.26 16.43
CA SER A 161 -3.68 18.62 15.28
C SER A 161 -2.80 17.49 14.77
N MET A 162 -3.03 16.27 15.27
CA MET A 162 -2.23 15.08 14.95
C MET A 162 -3.12 13.99 14.37
N ILE A 163 -2.60 13.24 13.41
CA ILE A 163 -3.15 11.92 13.07
C ILE A 163 -2.56 10.95 14.07
N THR A 164 -3.42 10.27 14.83
CA THR A 164 -3.02 9.21 15.74
C THR A 164 -3.36 7.87 15.11
N PHE A 165 -2.43 6.95 15.19
CA PHE A 165 -2.68 5.56 14.81
C PHE A 165 -3.40 4.85 15.96
N ASP A 166 -4.48 4.14 15.66
CA ASP A 166 -5.23 3.36 16.63
C ASP A 166 -4.33 2.28 17.27
N GLN A 167 -4.39 2.22 18.61
CA GLN A 167 -3.77 1.15 19.40
C GLN A 167 -4.66 -0.10 19.42
#